data_9f14d1754781688d03bba12da856ae25
#
_entry.id   9f14d1754781688d03bba12da856ae25
#
_cell.length_a   1.000
_cell.length_b   1.000
_cell.length_c   1.000
_cell.angle_alpha   90.00
_cell.angle_beta   90.00
_cell.angle_gamma   90.00
#
_symmetry.space_group_name_H-M   'P 1'
#
loop_
_entity.id
_entity.type
_entity.pdbx_description
1 polymer ?
#
loop_
_entity_poly.entity_id
_entity_poly.type
_entity_poly.pdbx_seq_one_letter_code
_entity_poly.pdbx_strand_id
1 'polypeptide(L)'
;MTEPVYIREGFANMLKGKEGVGGKLYLDENMLHHMPHAINIQREETAVLLKEVASVERVRNRLLGIPMLNNCLKVTLHSGLEVQYVVNKAGQWVEDVERAVADAKKSGVV
;
A
#
# COMPACT_ATOMS: atom_id res chain seq x y z
N MET A 1 -15.58 3.69 -22.45
CA MET A 1 -15.09 3.15 -21.19
C MET A 1 -13.69 3.70 -20.92
N THR A 2 -13.55 4.42 -19.86
CA THR A 2 -12.27 5.02 -19.52
C THR A 2 -11.45 4.04 -18.69
N GLU A 3 -10.16 3.95 -19.01
CA GLU A 3 -9.26 3.15 -18.21
C GLU A 3 -9.07 3.81 -16.85
N PRO A 4 -8.86 3.02 -15.78
CA PRO A 4 -8.60 3.61 -14.48
C PRO A 4 -7.31 4.42 -14.50
N VAL A 5 -7.37 5.59 -13.88
CA VAL A 5 -6.20 6.46 -13.77
C VAL A 5 -5.61 6.26 -12.39
N TYR A 6 -4.36 5.82 -12.37
CA TYR A 6 -3.66 5.63 -11.10
C TYR A 6 -2.72 6.79 -10.85
N ILE A 7 -2.68 7.21 -9.59
CA ILE A 7 -1.73 8.23 -9.14
C ILE A 7 -0.33 7.65 -9.17
N ARG A 8 -0.22 6.37 -8.79
CA ARG A 8 1.05 5.66 -8.79
C ARG A 8 0.80 4.17 -8.88
N GLU A 9 1.71 3.47 -9.55
CA GLU A 9 1.70 2.01 -9.58
C GLU A 9 3.13 1.49 -9.63
N GLY A 10 3.32 0.28 -9.12
CA GLY A 10 4.64 -0.34 -9.12
C GLY A 10 4.62 -1.71 -8.47
N PHE A 11 5.71 -2.43 -8.66
CA PHE A 11 5.84 -3.75 -8.05
C PHE A 11 5.95 -3.63 -6.53
N ALA A 12 5.35 -4.55 -5.83
CA ALA A 12 5.36 -4.56 -4.37
C ALA A 12 5.14 -5.96 -3.84
N ASN A 13 5.84 -6.26 -2.74
CA ASN A 13 5.55 -7.44 -1.96
C ASN A 13 4.75 -7.02 -0.74
N MET A 14 3.52 -7.53 -0.64
CA MET A 14 2.70 -7.27 0.53
C MET A 14 3.06 -8.27 1.61
N LEU A 15 3.33 -7.78 2.82
CA LEU A 15 3.74 -8.64 3.92
C LEU A 15 2.54 -9.19 4.65
N LYS A 16 2.48 -10.52 4.77
CA LYS A 16 1.47 -11.23 5.55
C LYS A 16 2.20 -12.16 6.51
N GLY A 17 2.31 -11.71 7.76
CA GLY A 17 3.09 -12.45 8.74
C GLY A 17 4.54 -12.58 8.28
N LYS A 18 4.99 -13.80 8.07
CA LYS A 18 6.35 -14.05 7.61
C LYS A 18 6.48 -14.18 6.10
N GLU A 19 5.37 -14.08 5.39
CA GLU A 19 5.38 -14.26 3.94
C GLU A 19 5.22 -12.94 3.21
N GLY A 20 5.88 -12.86 2.06
CA GLY A 20 5.69 -11.75 1.14
C GLY A 20 4.91 -12.22 -0.07
N VAL A 21 3.86 -11.49 -0.41
CA VAL A 21 3.05 -11.78 -1.58
C VAL A 21 3.45 -10.81 -2.68
N GLY A 22 4.13 -11.32 -3.70
CA GLY A 22 4.56 -10.50 -4.83
C GLY A 22 3.39 -10.08 -5.70
N GLY A 23 3.47 -8.86 -6.24
CA GLY A 23 2.43 -8.34 -7.09
C GLY A 23 2.68 -6.90 -7.46
N LYS A 24 1.61 -6.19 -7.76
CA LYS A 24 1.64 -4.77 -8.06
C LYS A 24 0.77 -4.00 -7.08
N LEU A 25 1.26 -2.85 -6.69
CA LEU A 25 0.53 -1.93 -5.83
C LEU A 25 0.03 -0.78 -6.68
N TYR A 26 -1.23 -0.43 -6.51
CA TYR A 26 -1.89 0.63 -7.25
C TYR A 26 -2.48 1.64 -6.29
N LEU A 27 -2.24 2.91 -6.55
CA LEU A 27 -2.83 4.00 -5.79
C LEU A 27 -3.72 4.81 -6.70
N ASP A 28 -5.00 4.89 -6.37
CA ASP A 28 -5.91 5.80 -7.05
C ASP A 28 -6.49 6.80 -6.04
N GLU A 29 -7.47 7.58 -6.41
CA GLU A 29 -8.02 8.62 -5.54
C GLU A 29 -8.87 8.07 -4.40
N ASN A 30 -9.20 6.80 -4.43
CA ASN A 30 -10.09 6.18 -3.45
C ASN A 30 -9.40 5.12 -2.59
N MET A 31 -8.42 4.42 -3.15
CA MET A 31 -7.87 3.26 -2.47
C MET A 31 -6.43 2.98 -2.86
N LEU A 32 -5.80 2.21 -2.01
CA LEU A 32 -4.50 1.60 -2.26
C LEU A 32 -4.75 0.11 -2.32
N HIS A 33 -4.44 -0.53 -3.45
CA HIS A 33 -4.71 -1.95 -3.54
C HIS A 33 -3.54 -2.72 -4.13
N HIS A 34 -3.41 -3.95 -3.68
CA HIS A 34 -2.35 -4.86 -4.09
C HIS A 34 -2.95 -6.03 -4.86
N MET A 35 -2.45 -6.24 -6.06
CA MET A 35 -2.88 -7.33 -6.92
C MET A 35 -1.73 -8.33 -7.05
N PRO A 36 -1.90 -9.57 -6.58
CA PRO A 36 -0.84 -10.58 -6.69
C PRO A 36 -0.50 -10.91 -8.13
N HIS A 37 0.77 -11.21 -8.38
CA HIS A 37 1.21 -11.64 -9.72
C HIS A 37 0.57 -12.94 -10.16
N ALA A 38 0.47 -13.88 -9.23
CA ALA A 38 -0.06 -15.19 -9.54
C ALA A 38 -1.51 -15.25 -9.05
N ILE A 39 -2.41 -15.48 -9.98
CA ILE A 39 -3.79 -15.76 -9.61
C ILE A 39 -3.79 -17.19 -9.11
N ASN A 40 -3.72 -17.31 -7.81
CA ASN A 40 -3.79 -18.59 -7.16
C ASN A 40 -5.05 -18.64 -6.32
N ILE A 41 -5.54 -19.82 -6.05
CA ILE A 41 -6.81 -20.01 -5.35
C ILE A 41 -6.85 -19.26 -4.01
N GLN A 42 -5.71 -19.06 -3.41
CA GLN A 42 -5.62 -18.43 -2.08
C GLN A 42 -5.10 -17.00 -2.11
N ARG A 43 -4.94 -16.42 -3.27
CA ARG A 43 -4.41 -15.06 -3.38
C ARG A 43 -5.48 -14.13 -3.87
N GLU A 44 -5.84 -13.23 -3.03
CA GLU A 44 -6.89 -12.25 -3.31
C GLU A 44 -6.28 -10.87 -3.43
N GLU A 45 -6.94 -10.05 -4.25
CA GLU A 45 -6.64 -8.63 -4.28
C GLU A 45 -6.97 -8.03 -2.93
N THR A 46 -6.07 -7.24 -2.40
CA THR A 46 -6.24 -6.59 -1.11
C THR A 46 -6.34 -5.09 -1.29
N ALA A 47 -7.40 -4.50 -0.82
CA ALA A 47 -7.65 -3.07 -0.97
C ALA A 47 -7.77 -2.39 0.39
N VAL A 48 -7.18 -1.19 0.47
CA VAL A 48 -7.26 -0.32 1.63
C VAL A 48 -7.90 0.98 1.20
N LEU A 49 -9.04 1.32 1.78
CA LEU A 49 -9.70 2.58 1.48
C LEU A 49 -8.91 3.74 2.12
N LEU A 50 -8.65 4.77 1.35
CA LEU A 50 -7.86 5.90 1.83
C LEU A 50 -8.53 6.60 3.01
N LYS A 51 -9.86 6.59 3.07
CA LYS A 51 -10.59 7.18 4.18
C LYS A 51 -10.33 6.47 5.51
N GLU A 52 -9.90 5.23 5.47
CA GLU A 52 -9.62 4.44 6.67
C GLU A 52 -8.17 4.58 7.14
N VAL A 53 -7.34 5.26 6.39
CA VAL A 53 -5.93 5.38 6.71
C VAL A 53 -5.71 6.44 7.78
N ALA A 54 -5.08 6.02 8.88
CA ALA A 54 -4.71 6.91 9.98
C ALA A 54 -3.33 7.50 9.76
N SER A 55 -2.39 6.70 9.31
CA SER A 55 -1.03 7.18 9.08
C SER A 55 -0.31 6.33 8.03
N VAL A 56 0.70 6.93 7.43
CA VAL A 56 1.55 6.28 6.44
C VAL A 56 2.99 6.64 6.80
N GLU A 57 3.88 5.65 6.78
CA GLU A 57 5.28 5.93 7.05
C GLU A 57 6.20 4.97 6.31
N ARG A 58 7.43 5.40 6.12
CA ARG A 58 8.48 4.56 5.57
C ARG A 58 9.19 3.90 6.74
N VAL A 59 9.27 2.57 6.73
CA VAL A 59 9.93 1.82 7.79
C VAL A 59 10.99 0.91 7.20
N ARG A 60 11.91 0.50 8.05
CA ARG A 60 12.92 -0.48 7.66
C ARG A 60 12.34 -1.86 7.90
N ASN A 61 12.38 -2.68 6.87
CA ASN A 61 11.92 -4.04 6.96
C ASN A 61 13.06 -4.97 7.36
N ARG A 62 12.78 -5.89 8.29
CA ARG A 62 13.72 -6.92 8.70
C ARG A 62 13.12 -8.28 8.43
N LEU A 63 12.92 -8.56 7.16
CA LEU A 63 12.41 -9.85 6.76
C LEU A 63 13.49 -10.90 7.01
N LEU A 64 13.15 -11.98 7.71
CA LEU A 64 14.05 -13.09 8.04
C LEU A 64 15.30 -12.66 8.83
N GLY A 65 15.18 -11.59 9.60
CA GLY A 65 16.29 -11.13 10.41
C GLY A 65 17.38 -10.39 9.66
N ILE A 66 17.22 -10.24 8.35
CA ILE A 66 18.17 -9.50 7.51
C ILE A 66 17.72 -8.05 7.45
N PRO A 67 18.58 -7.10 7.81
CA PRO A 67 18.21 -5.69 7.67
C PRO A 67 18.08 -5.34 6.20
N MET A 68 16.88 -4.97 5.80
CA MET A 68 16.60 -4.56 4.43
C MET A 68 16.73 -3.05 4.31
N LEU A 69 16.86 -2.56 3.09
CA LEU A 69 16.87 -1.14 2.83
C LEU A 69 15.56 -0.50 3.28
N ASN A 70 15.57 0.83 3.47
CA ASN A 70 14.38 1.58 3.88
C ASN A 70 13.37 1.67 2.74
N ASN A 71 12.82 0.54 2.35
CA ASN A 71 11.90 0.46 1.23
C ASN A 71 10.58 -0.21 1.60
N CYS A 72 10.16 -0.07 2.84
CA CYS A 72 8.89 -0.60 3.28
C CYS A 72 7.90 0.54 3.55
N LEU A 73 6.74 0.44 2.92
CA LEU A 73 5.63 1.35 3.12
C LEU A 73 4.70 0.74 4.16
N LYS A 74 4.51 1.42 5.28
CA LYS A 74 3.62 0.95 6.33
C LYS A 74 2.40 1.87 6.38
N VAL A 75 1.23 1.25 6.26
CA VAL A 75 -0.05 1.94 6.33
C VAL A 75 -0.78 1.46 7.57
N THR A 76 -1.15 2.41 8.44
CA THR A 76 -1.90 2.11 9.65
C THR A 76 -3.32 2.63 9.49
N LEU A 77 -4.28 1.78 9.73
CA LEU A 77 -5.70 2.13 9.62
C LEU A 77 -6.21 2.64 10.97
N HIS A 78 -7.33 3.36 10.93
CA HIS A 78 -7.97 3.84 12.16
C HIS A 78 -8.37 2.70 13.10
N SER A 79 -8.58 1.51 12.54
CA SER A 79 -8.88 0.32 13.34
C SER A 79 -7.67 -0.20 14.13
N GLY A 80 -6.48 0.28 13.83
CA GLY A 80 -5.24 -0.21 14.39
C GLY A 80 -4.54 -1.25 13.53
N LEU A 81 -5.19 -1.72 12.48
CA LEU A 81 -4.58 -2.67 11.57
C LEU A 81 -3.43 -2.02 10.81
N GLU A 82 -2.32 -2.74 10.71
CA GLU A 82 -1.14 -2.28 9.96
C GLU A 82 -0.92 -3.17 8.74
N VAL A 83 -0.67 -2.54 7.61
CA VAL A 83 -0.37 -3.25 6.36
C VAL A 83 0.97 -2.73 5.86
N GLN A 84 1.85 -3.63 5.45
CA GLN A 84 3.18 -3.26 4.98
C GLN A 84 3.43 -3.79 3.58
N TYR A 85 4.09 -2.98 2.78
CA TYR A 85 4.45 -3.32 1.41
C TYR A 85 5.92 -3.01 1.20
N VAL A 86 6.67 -3.95 0.63
CA VAL A 86 8.05 -3.70 0.21
C VAL A 86 7.98 -3.15 -1.21
N VAL A 87 8.42 -1.91 -1.38
CA VAL A 87 8.31 -1.19 -2.66
C VAL A 87 9.61 -0.48 -2.98
N ASN A 88 9.81 -0.17 -4.26
CA ASN A 88 10.88 0.74 -4.66
C ASN A 88 10.44 2.17 -4.37
N LYS A 89 11.38 3.00 -3.96
CA LYS A 89 11.13 4.42 -3.72
C LYS A 89 10.02 4.62 -2.69
N ALA A 90 10.16 3.94 -1.56
CA ALA A 90 9.16 3.99 -0.50
C ALA A 90 8.87 5.42 -0.02
N GLY A 91 9.88 6.28 0.01
CA GLY A 91 9.67 7.68 0.40
C GLY A 91 8.70 8.40 -0.53
N GLN A 92 8.80 8.15 -1.83
CA GLN A 92 7.87 8.74 -2.79
C GLN A 92 6.47 8.14 -2.66
N TRP A 93 6.39 6.84 -2.37
CA TRP A 93 5.11 6.21 -2.10
C TRP A 93 4.43 6.83 -0.88
N VAL A 94 5.20 7.08 0.18
CA VAL A 94 4.66 7.73 1.38
C VAL A 94 4.07 9.10 1.03
N GLU A 95 4.81 9.92 0.29
CA GLU A 95 4.34 11.24 -0.09
C GLU A 95 3.05 11.18 -0.91
N ASP A 96 3.02 10.29 -1.90
CA ASP A 96 1.87 10.17 -2.78
C ASP A 96 0.65 9.64 -2.04
N VAL A 97 0.83 8.63 -1.17
CA VAL A 97 -0.27 8.07 -0.39
C VAL A 97 -0.80 9.09 0.60
N GLU A 98 0.10 9.81 1.29
CA GLU A 98 -0.33 10.84 2.24
C GLU A 98 -1.16 11.92 1.56
N ARG A 99 -0.72 12.36 0.38
CA ARG A 99 -1.46 13.36 -0.38
C ARG A 99 -2.83 12.83 -0.81
N ALA A 100 -2.87 11.59 -1.28
CA ALA A 100 -4.12 10.97 -1.71
C ALA A 100 -5.08 10.79 -0.52
N VAL A 101 -4.54 10.43 0.65
CA VAL A 101 -5.35 10.31 1.87
C VAL A 101 -5.94 11.67 2.25
N ALA A 102 -5.14 12.72 2.22
CA ALA A 102 -5.62 14.06 2.54
C ALA A 102 -6.72 14.49 1.57
N ASP A 103 -6.53 14.23 0.28
CA ASP A 103 -7.51 14.58 -0.74
C ASP A 103 -8.80 13.77 -0.58
N ALA A 104 -8.68 12.49 -0.24
CA ALA A 104 -9.85 11.63 -0.03
C ALA A 104 -10.67 12.10 1.16
N LYS A 105 -10.02 12.52 2.23
CA LYS A 105 -10.71 13.03 3.42
C LYS A 105 -11.40 14.35 3.14
N LYS A 106 -10.78 15.20 2.33
CA LYS A 106 -11.39 16.45 1.91
C LYS A 106 -12.65 16.20 1.09
N SER A 107 -12.56 15.31 0.10
CA SER A 107 -13.69 14.98 -0.77
C SER A 107 -14.81 14.32 -0.01
N GLY A 108 -14.49 13.61 1.07
CA GLY A 108 -15.47 12.90 1.84
C GLY A 108 -16.20 13.72 2.88
N VAL A 109 -15.81 15.00 3.03
CA VAL A 109 -16.48 15.89 3.97
C VAL A 109 -17.74 16.42 3.32
N VAL A 110 -18.82 15.95 3.78
CA VAL A 110 -20.11 16.37 3.28
C VAL A 110 -20.89 16.97 4.43
#